data_8864e8d642d2ca40f2263e7f2781c152
#
_entry.id   8864e8d642d2ca40f2263e7f2781c152
#
_cell.length_a   1.000
_cell.length_b   1.000
_cell.length_c   1.000
_cell.angle_alpha   90.00
_cell.angle_beta   90.00
_cell.angle_gamma   90.00
#
_symmetry.space_group_name_H-M   'P 1'
#
loop_
_entity.id
_entity.type
_entity.pdbx_description
1 polymer ?
#
loop_
_entity_poly.entity_id
_entity_poly.type
_entity_poly.pdbx_seq_one_letter_code
_entity_poly.pdbx_strand_id
1 'polypeptide(L)'
;DLLDYARWAKRTCVDGLHPTHRQLRRYLSQLEQAQYSRATVNRRLSAVRTFFQWLNVNGIVSEDPASALSGPKQPQRLPHHLRPQDVAALLGVYGKRLDSQGHDERSASEMRNQALLEFLYACGTRISEASGLLLCAVDFDQGQCRVLGKGSKERIVPLHDLALSSMRTYLLFARPLLVKDKECPYFFVSTRGNQMGTDAMRKMFKQALAAAGLPSTITPHDLRHTFATD
;
A
#
# COMPACT_ATOMS: atom_id res chain seq x y z
N ASP A 1 13.77 -1.53 -12.23
CA ASP A 1 13.59 -0.71 -13.44
C ASP A 1 14.93 -0.38 -14.11
N LEU A 2 15.91 0.24 -13.41
CA LEU A 2 17.21 0.56 -14.00
C LEU A 2 18.01 -0.69 -14.35
N LEU A 3 17.93 -1.77 -13.57
CA LEU A 3 18.53 -3.06 -13.93
C LEU A 3 17.97 -3.64 -15.23
N ASP A 4 16.68 -3.45 -15.48
CA ASP A 4 16.06 -3.91 -16.74
C ASP A 4 16.56 -3.07 -17.92
N TYR A 5 16.70 -1.75 -17.72
CA TYR A 5 17.32 -0.87 -18.71
C TYR A 5 18.78 -1.27 -18.99
N ALA A 6 19.59 -1.50 -17.95
CA ALA A 6 20.99 -1.92 -18.11
C ALA A 6 21.11 -3.27 -18.85
N ARG A 7 20.26 -4.25 -18.54
CA ARG A 7 20.20 -5.53 -19.25
C ARG A 7 19.81 -5.34 -20.71
N TRP A 8 18.86 -4.45 -20.98
CA TRP A 8 18.46 -4.12 -22.35
C TRP A 8 19.62 -3.48 -23.12
N ALA A 9 20.28 -2.49 -22.55
CA ALA A 9 21.43 -1.81 -23.17
C ALA A 9 22.55 -2.80 -23.52
N LYS A 10 22.90 -3.69 -22.58
CA LYS A 10 23.88 -4.76 -22.79
C LYS A 10 23.48 -5.70 -23.93
N ARG A 11 22.24 -6.17 -23.95
CA ARG A 11 21.71 -7.10 -24.97
C ARG A 11 21.66 -6.50 -26.37
N THR A 12 21.45 -5.19 -26.47
CA THR A 12 21.35 -4.49 -27.75
C THR A 12 22.64 -3.77 -28.16
N CYS A 13 23.72 -3.99 -27.41
CA CYS A 13 25.04 -3.34 -27.63
C CYS A 13 24.95 -1.80 -27.68
N VAL A 14 24.07 -1.23 -26.84
CA VAL A 14 23.94 0.22 -26.64
C VAL A 14 24.76 0.64 -25.43
N ASP A 15 25.49 1.75 -25.53
CA ASP A 15 26.12 2.35 -24.36
C ASP A 15 25.01 2.83 -23.39
N GLY A 16 24.99 2.21 -22.20
CA GLY A 16 23.95 2.51 -21.21
C GLY A 16 24.07 3.88 -20.57
N LEU A 17 25.22 4.56 -20.70
CA LEU A 17 25.44 5.91 -20.18
C LEU A 17 25.26 6.99 -21.27
N HIS A 18 25.54 6.68 -22.52
CA HIS A 18 25.45 7.63 -23.65
C HIS A 18 24.53 7.12 -24.78
N PRO A 19 23.28 6.72 -24.46
CA PRO A 19 22.35 6.32 -25.51
C PRO A 19 21.85 7.54 -26.26
N THR A 20 21.59 7.37 -27.53
CA THR A 20 20.86 8.39 -28.30
C THR A 20 19.38 8.40 -27.94
N HIS A 21 18.71 9.52 -28.16
CA HIS A 21 17.23 9.61 -28.01
C HIS A 21 16.49 8.52 -28.80
N ARG A 22 16.97 8.21 -30.03
CA ARG A 22 16.39 7.13 -30.85
C ARG A 22 16.51 5.75 -30.22
N GLN A 23 17.64 5.46 -29.57
CA GLN A 23 17.85 4.20 -28.87
C GLN A 23 16.91 4.07 -27.66
N LEU A 24 16.72 5.14 -26.89
CA LEU A 24 15.76 5.13 -25.79
C LEU A 24 14.31 4.97 -26.25
N ARG A 25 13.94 5.59 -27.38
CA ARG A 25 12.62 5.33 -28.02
C ARG A 25 12.46 3.85 -28.40
N ARG A 26 13.50 3.22 -28.93
CA ARG A 26 13.50 1.78 -29.24
C ARG A 26 13.29 0.94 -27.95
N TYR A 27 13.92 1.34 -26.84
CA TYR A 27 13.69 0.68 -25.56
C TYR A 27 12.21 0.71 -25.15
N LEU A 28 11.57 1.87 -25.23
CA LEU A 28 10.14 2.03 -24.91
C LEU A 28 9.26 1.20 -25.86
N SER A 29 9.53 1.25 -27.16
CA SER A 29 8.79 0.45 -28.14
C SER A 29 8.89 -1.06 -27.88
N GLN A 30 10.05 -1.56 -27.44
CA GLN A 30 10.20 -2.95 -27.06
C GLN A 30 9.43 -3.33 -25.80
N LEU A 31 9.29 -2.39 -24.84
CA LEU A 31 8.43 -2.63 -23.67
C LEU A 31 6.95 -2.73 -24.08
N GLU A 32 6.51 -1.92 -25.03
CA GLU A 32 5.14 -1.98 -25.57
C GLU A 32 4.90 -3.28 -26.36
N GLN A 33 5.85 -3.68 -27.22
CA GLN A 33 5.79 -4.94 -27.96
C GLN A 33 5.76 -6.16 -27.02
N ALA A 34 6.45 -6.10 -25.90
CA ALA A 34 6.42 -7.12 -24.87
C ALA A 34 5.12 -7.09 -24.02
N GLN A 35 4.13 -6.30 -24.44
CA GLN A 35 2.80 -6.17 -23.81
C GLN A 35 2.82 -5.78 -22.33
N TYR A 36 3.83 -5.04 -21.88
CA TYR A 36 3.80 -4.45 -20.55
C TYR A 36 2.65 -3.44 -20.43
N SER A 37 2.01 -3.40 -19.25
CA SER A 37 0.97 -2.40 -18.99
C SER A 37 1.51 -0.98 -19.16
N ARG A 38 0.67 -0.04 -19.62
CA ARG A 38 1.03 1.38 -19.76
C ARG A 38 1.61 1.97 -18.46
N ALA A 39 1.10 1.53 -17.31
CA ALA A 39 1.62 1.92 -16.00
C ALA A 39 3.07 1.43 -15.81
N THR A 40 3.38 0.20 -16.20
CA THR A 40 4.73 -0.37 -16.12
C THR A 40 5.69 0.36 -17.07
N VAL A 41 5.26 0.65 -18.31
CA VAL A 41 6.08 1.40 -19.28
C VAL A 41 6.40 2.80 -18.73
N ASN A 42 5.39 3.53 -18.24
CA ASN A 42 5.57 4.87 -17.69
C ASN A 42 6.44 4.87 -16.43
N ARG A 43 6.32 3.88 -15.56
CA ARG A 43 7.16 3.73 -14.37
C ARG A 43 8.64 3.51 -14.74
N ARG A 44 8.90 2.64 -15.72
CA ARG A 44 10.26 2.38 -16.24
C ARG A 44 10.83 3.62 -16.93
N LEU A 45 10.03 4.32 -17.73
CA LEU A 45 10.42 5.59 -18.34
C LEU A 45 10.76 6.64 -17.27
N SER A 46 9.96 6.74 -16.22
CA SER A 46 10.22 7.66 -15.10
C SER A 46 11.57 7.35 -14.42
N ALA A 47 11.86 6.07 -14.18
CA ALA A 47 13.13 5.66 -13.61
C ALA A 47 14.32 6.02 -14.52
N VAL A 48 14.20 5.80 -15.83
CA VAL A 48 15.24 6.16 -16.83
C VAL A 48 15.43 7.68 -16.91
N ARG A 49 14.35 8.47 -16.90
CA ARG A 49 14.42 9.94 -16.88
C ARG A 49 15.12 10.45 -15.63
N THR A 50 14.72 9.97 -14.44
CA THR A 50 15.36 10.38 -13.19
C THR A 50 16.84 10.02 -13.18
N PHE A 51 17.22 8.89 -13.76
CA PHE A 51 18.61 8.46 -13.88
C PHE A 51 19.43 9.40 -14.77
N PHE A 52 18.96 9.71 -15.99
CA PHE A 52 19.67 10.61 -16.90
C PHE A 52 19.68 12.06 -16.41
N GLN A 53 18.60 12.52 -15.79
CA GLN A 53 18.58 13.82 -15.12
C GLN A 53 19.64 13.89 -14.01
N TRP A 54 19.79 12.83 -13.21
CA TRP A 54 20.82 12.77 -12.17
C TRP A 54 22.24 12.77 -12.78
N LEU A 55 22.46 11.99 -13.85
CA LEU A 55 23.75 11.97 -14.54
C LEU A 55 24.11 13.37 -15.10
N ASN A 56 23.15 14.05 -15.70
CA ASN A 56 23.35 15.39 -16.27
C ASN A 56 23.63 16.43 -15.18
N VAL A 57 22.86 16.44 -14.09
CA VAL A 57 23.08 17.36 -12.95
C VAL A 57 24.46 17.16 -12.31
N ASN A 58 24.97 15.93 -12.28
CA ASN A 58 26.29 15.62 -11.74
C ASN A 58 27.44 15.74 -12.78
N GLY A 59 27.15 16.25 -13.99
CA GLY A 59 28.16 16.47 -15.03
C GLY A 59 28.74 15.20 -15.64
N ILE A 60 28.11 14.04 -15.44
CA ILE A 60 28.61 12.76 -15.97
C ILE A 60 28.24 12.63 -17.47
N VAL A 61 27.14 13.21 -17.87
CA VAL A 61 26.70 13.34 -19.27
C VAL A 61 26.46 14.82 -19.59
N SER A 62 26.78 15.25 -20.80
CA SER A 62 26.59 16.64 -21.23
C SER A 62 25.15 17.00 -21.51
N GLU A 63 24.35 16.04 -21.95
CA GLU A 63 22.94 16.22 -22.31
C GLU A 63 22.09 15.10 -21.73
N ASP A 64 20.82 15.39 -21.44
CA ASP A 64 19.85 14.39 -21.01
C ASP A 64 19.09 13.81 -22.22
N PRO A 65 19.45 12.60 -22.70
CA PRO A 65 18.82 11.98 -23.85
C PRO A 65 17.38 11.52 -23.59
N ALA A 66 16.95 11.53 -22.33
CA ALA A 66 15.61 11.09 -21.92
C ALA A 66 14.62 12.26 -21.72
N SER A 67 15.08 13.51 -21.76
CA SER A 67 14.28 14.70 -21.45
C SER A 67 13.03 14.83 -22.32
N ALA A 68 13.15 14.61 -23.63
CA ALA A 68 12.05 14.72 -24.59
C ALA A 68 11.21 13.43 -24.79
N LEU A 69 11.54 12.35 -24.07
CA LEU A 69 10.75 11.12 -24.20
C LEU A 69 9.35 11.30 -23.58
N SER A 70 8.34 10.79 -24.23
CA SER A 70 6.97 10.71 -23.70
C SER A 70 6.52 9.26 -23.68
N GLY A 71 5.88 8.88 -22.58
CA GLY A 71 5.29 7.56 -22.46
C GLY A 71 3.85 7.48 -22.97
N PRO A 72 3.26 6.29 -23.04
CA PRO A 72 1.90 6.11 -23.47
C PRO A 72 0.92 6.88 -22.56
N LYS A 73 -0.07 7.55 -23.17
CA LYS A 73 -1.13 8.22 -22.41
C LYS A 73 -1.87 7.20 -21.55
N GLN A 74 -1.92 7.45 -20.25
CA GLN A 74 -2.75 6.65 -19.35
C GLN A 74 -4.17 7.19 -19.35
N PRO A 75 -5.18 6.32 -19.41
CA PRO A 75 -6.54 6.75 -19.12
C PRO A 75 -6.56 7.27 -17.68
N GLN A 76 -7.09 8.47 -17.51
CA GLN A 76 -7.27 9.05 -16.18
C GLN A 76 -8.32 8.20 -15.45
N ARG A 77 -7.90 7.38 -14.52
CA ARG A 77 -8.85 6.69 -13.63
C ARG A 77 -9.36 7.74 -12.65
N LEU A 78 -10.64 8.03 -12.72
CA LEU A 78 -11.29 8.80 -11.67
C LEU A 78 -11.15 8.01 -10.36
N PRO A 79 -10.79 8.66 -9.24
CA PRO A 79 -10.79 8.01 -7.95
C PRO A 79 -12.16 7.38 -7.69
N HIS A 80 -12.17 6.10 -7.35
CA HIS A 80 -13.40 5.45 -6.92
C HIS A 80 -13.67 5.89 -5.48
N HIS A 81 -14.64 6.78 -5.29
CA HIS A 81 -15.20 7.02 -3.97
C HIS A 81 -16.13 5.86 -3.62
N LEU A 82 -15.90 5.22 -2.47
CA LEU A 82 -16.82 4.23 -1.97
C LEU A 82 -18.07 4.95 -1.43
N ARG A 83 -19.24 4.42 -1.75
CA ARG A 83 -20.48 4.92 -1.14
C ARG A 83 -20.50 4.52 0.34
N PRO A 84 -21.16 5.29 1.23
CA PRO A 84 -21.23 4.96 2.66
C PRO A 84 -21.70 3.52 2.93
N GLN A 85 -22.65 3.02 2.15
CA GLN A 85 -23.13 1.63 2.24
C GLN A 85 -22.04 0.60 1.88
N ASP A 86 -21.14 0.90 0.91
CA ASP A 86 -20.07 0.00 0.51
C ASP A 86 -18.97 -0.02 1.61
N VAL A 87 -18.71 1.14 2.23
CA VAL A 87 -17.83 1.24 3.40
C VAL A 87 -18.39 0.44 4.57
N ALA A 88 -19.67 0.62 4.89
CA ALA A 88 -20.33 -0.13 5.97
C ALA A 88 -20.30 -1.65 5.72
N ALA A 89 -20.56 -2.08 4.48
CA ALA A 89 -20.46 -3.49 4.10
C ALA A 89 -19.04 -4.04 4.27
N LEU A 90 -18.02 -3.29 3.85
CA LEU A 90 -16.61 -3.69 3.98
C LEU A 90 -16.17 -3.77 5.45
N LEU A 91 -16.50 -2.76 6.24
CA LEU A 91 -16.16 -2.72 7.67
C LEU A 91 -16.95 -3.77 8.47
N GLY A 92 -18.15 -4.14 8.02
CA GLY A 92 -18.98 -5.17 8.66
C GLY A 92 -18.54 -6.61 8.44
N VAL A 93 -17.63 -6.90 7.48
CA VAL A 93 -17.23 -8.27 7.11
C VAL A 93 -16.73 -9.11 8.29
N TYR A 94 -15.95 -8.52 9.17
CA TYR A 94 -15.40 -9.17 10.37
C TYR A 94 -16.09 -8.66 11.63
N GLY A 95 -17.34 -8.18 11.51
CA GLY A 95 -18.15 -7.69 12.63
C GLY A 95 -18.30 -8.72 13.74
N LYS A 96 -18.56 -8.25 14.96
CA LYS A 96 -18.71 -9.10 16.14
C LYS A 96 -19.88 -10.08 15.92
N ARG A 97 -19.61 -11.36 16.16
CA ARG A 97 -20.60 -12.44 16.16
C ARG A 97 -20.60 -13.06 17.55
N LEU A 98 -21.78 -13.21 18.13
CA LEU A 98 -21.94 -13.82 19.47
C LEU A 98 -22.62 -15.17 19.34
N ASP A 99 -22.12 -16.14 20.09
CA ASP A 99 -22.79 -17.42 20.30
C ASP A 99 -24.03 -17.27 21.22
N SER A 100 -24.72 -18.36 21.45
CA SER A 100 -25.90 -18.40 22.33
C SER A 100 -25.60 -18.04 23.79
N GLN A 101 -24.33 -18.04 24.19
CA GLN A 101 -23.87 -17.68 25.53
C GLN A 101 -23.27 -16.26 25.60
N GLY A 102 -23.25 -15.54 24.48
CA GLY A 102 -22.72 -14.18 24.41
C GLY A 102 -21.20 -14.10 24.21
N HIS A 103 -20.50 -15.20 23.88
CA HIS A 103 -19.08 -15.17 23.55
C HIS A 103 -18.85 -14.77 22.10
N ASP A 104 -17.75 -14.09 21.86
CA ASP A 104 -17.35 -13.69 20.50
C ASP A 104 -16.77 -14.87 19.74
N GLU A 105 -17.45 -15.32 18.72
CA GLU A 105 -17.03 -16.46 17.87
C GLU A 105 -15.91 -16.13 16.89
N ARG A 106 -15.50 -14.88 16.80
CA ARG A 106 -14.45 -14.49 15.83
C ARG A 106 -13.12 -15.13 16.21
N SER A 107 -12.43 -15.63 15.20
CA SER A 107 -11.03 -16.03 15.34
C SER A 107 -10.13 -14.81 15.63
N ALA A 108 -8.94 -15.07 16.22
CA ALA A 108 -7.95 -14.02 16.45
C ALA A 108 -7.55 -13.28 15.16
N SER A 109 -7.57 -13.97 14.01
CA SER A 109 -7.31 -13.36 12.71
C SER A 109 -8.45 -12.45 12.24
N GLU A 110 -9.69 -12.79 12.52
CA GLU A 110 -10.85 -11.95 12.17
C GLU A 110 -10.89 -10.69 13.03
N MET A 111 -10.63 -10.80 14.34
CA MET A 111 -10.52 -9.62 15.23
C MET A 111 -9.39 -8.68 14.78
N ARG A 112 -8.23 -9.22 14.38
CA ARG A 112 -7.14 -8.43 13.79
C ARG A 112 -7.58 -7.75 12.50
N ASN A 113 -8.26 -8.48 11.63
CA ASN A 113 -8.69 -7.97 10.33
C ASN A 113 -9.72 -6.84 10.49
N GLN A 114 -10.66 -6.97 11.45
CA GLN A 114 -11.57 -5.90 11.81
C GLN A 114 -10.82 -4.65 12.27
N ALA A 115 -9.91 -4.81 13.23
CA ALA A 115 -9.11 -3.69 13.74
C ALA A 115 -8.29 -3.01 12.63
N LEU A 116 -7.76 -3.78 11.68
CA LEU A 116 -7.00 -3.24 10.56
C LEU A 116 -7.89 -2.46 9.58
N LEU A 117 -9.08 -2.95 9.24
CA LEU A 117 -10.03 -2.24 8.36
C LEU A 117 -10.49 -0.93 9.00
N GLU A 118 -10.89 -0.97 10.27
CA GLU A 118 -11.28 0.23 11.03
C GLU A 118 -10.13 1.25 11.11
N PHE A 119 -8.92 0.79 11.39
CA PHE A 119 -7.73 1.66 11.44
C PHE A 119 -7.44 2.32 10.07
N LEU A 120 -7.49 1.55 8.98
CA LEU A 120 -7.25 2.08 7.63
C LEU A 120 -8.27 3.14 7.25
N TYR A 121 -9.54 2.92 7.62
CA TYR A 121 -10.61 3.89 7.37
C TYR A 121 -10.50 5.11 8.28
N ALA A 122 -10.35 4.92 9.59
CA ALA A 122 -10.29 6.02 10.57
C ALA A 122 -9.14 7.00 10.32
N CYS A 123 -7.99 6.50 9.90
CA CYS A 123 -6.77 7.30 9.77
C CYS A 123 -6.45 7.68 8.34
N GLY A 124 -7.11 7.10 7.36
CA GLY A 124 -6.73 7.24 5.97
C GLY A 124 -5.25 6.91 5.74
N THR A 125 -4.67 5.97 6.48
CA THR A 125 -3.24 5.63 6.40
C THR A 125 -2.93 4.79 5.17
N ARG A 126 -1.66 4.84 4.71
CA ARG A 126 -1.19 3.90 3.70
C ARG A 126 -1.01 2.52 4.32
N ILE A 127 -1.16 1.48 3.51
CA ILE A 127 -1.00 0.10 3.99
C ILE A 127 0.42 -0.17 4.54
N SER A 128 1.45 0.50 4.01
CA SER A 128 2.81 0.42 4.54
C SER A 128 2.95 1.10 5.91
N GLU A 129 2.22 2.17 6.16
CA GLU A 129 2.17 2.85 7.45
C GLU A 129 1.45 1.97 8.48
N ALA A 130 0.35 1.33 8.10
CA ALA A 130 -0.34 0.35 8.95
C ALA A 130 0.53 -0.86 9.27
N SER A 131 1.27 -1.39 8.28
CA SER A 131 2.19 -2.50 8.49
C SER A 131 3.32 -2.16 9.47
N GLY A 132 3.81 -0.92 9.42
CA GLY A 132 4.88 -0.43 10.29
C GLY A 132 4.41 0.13 11.64
N LEU A 133 3.11 0.14 11.94
CA LEU A 133 2.59 0.69 13.19
C LEU A 133 3.14 -0.09 14.39
N LEU A 134 3.73 0.64 15.34
CA LEU A 134 4.26 0.08 16.57
C LEU A 134 3.21 0.13 17.69
N LEU A 135 3.34 -0.76 18.67
CA LEU A 135 2.48 -0.77 19.87
C LEU A 135 2.55 0.55 20.63
N CYS A 136 3.77 1.06 20.84
CA CYS A 136 4.01 2.32 21.56
C CYS A 136 3.54 3.57 20.79
N ALA A 137 3.16 3.42 19.53
CA ALA A 137 2.69 4.52 18.71
C ALA A 137 1.18 4.75 18.81
N VAL A 138 0.43 3.89 19.50
CA VAL A 138 -1.02 4.01 19.69
C VAL A 138 -1.30 4.49 21.11
N ASP A 139 -1.91 5.65 21.20
CA ASP A 139 -2.38 6.24 22.45
C ASP A 139 -3.91 6.07 22.56
N PHE A 140 -4.31 5.08 23.34
CA PHE A 140 -5.73 4.76 23.52
C PHE A 140 -6.46 5.76 24.44
N ASP A 141 -5.75 6.48 25.28
CA ASP A 141 -6.34 7.44 26.23
C ASP A 141 -6.64 8.75 25.52
N GLN A 142 -5.73 9.17 24.66
CA GLN A 142 -5.93 10.36 23.82
C GLN A 142 -6.68 10.07 22.51
N GLY A 143 -6.99 8.81 22.24
CA GLY A 143 -7.67 8.42 21.01
C GLY A 143 -6.91 8.75 19.73
N GLN A 144 -5.59 8.57 19.72
CA GLN A 144 -4.75 8.95 18.59
C GLN A 144 -3.62 7.96 18.35
N CYS A 145 -3.03 8.00 17.16
CA CYS A 145 -1.82 7.24 16.89
C CYS A 145 -0.80 8.05 16.08
N ARG A 146 0.46 7.69 16.24
CA ARG A 146 1.60 8.24 15.52
C ARG A 146 1.95 7.34 14.36
N VAL A 147 1.89 7.85 13.14
CA VAL A 147 2.22 7.10 11.93
C VAL A 147 3.43 7.70 11.22
N LEU A 148 4.31 6.83 10.75
CA LEU A 148 5.53 7.21 10.04
C LEU A 148 5.25 7.25 8.53
N GLY A 149 5.29 8.46 7.95
CA GLY A 149 5.04 8.70 6.53
C GLY A 149 6.32 8.64 5.67
N LYS A 150 6.17 9.02 4.40
CA LYS A 150 7.29 9.08 3.44
C LYS A 150 8.36 10.06 3.94
N GLY A 151 9.63 9.64 3.90
CA GLY A 151 10.77 10.46 4.33
C GLY A 151 10.91 10.55 5.85
N SER A 152 10.45 9.53 6.58
CA SER A 152 10.52 9.44 8.05
C SER A 152 9.80 10.60 8.77
N LYS A 153 8.84 11.24 8.11
CA LYS A 153 8.02 12.28 8.75
C LYS A 153 6.92 11.63 9.57
N GLU A 154 6.91 11.92 10.86
CA GLU A 154 5.84 11.49 11.76
C GLU A 154 4.65 12.44 11.66
N ARG A 155 3.45 11.87 11.78
CA ARG A 155 2.22 12.64 11.99
C ARG A 155 1.32 11.93 12.98
N ILE A 156 0.60 12.71 13.77
CA ILE A 156 -0.45 12.21 14.66
C ILE A 156 -1.76 12.20 13.87
N VAL A 157 -2.51 11.11 14.01
CA VAL A 157 -3.82 10.93 13.40
C VAL A 157 -4.83 10.52 14.48
N PRO A 158 -6.02 11.14 14.52
CA PRO A 158 -7.07 10.76 15.45
C PRO A 158 -7.67 9.40 15.07
N LEU A 159 -8.20 8.72 16.08
CA LEU A 159 -8.92 7.45 15.96
C LEU A 159 -10.35 7.67 16.48
N HIS A 160 -11.35 7.33 15.68
CA HIS A 160 -12.74 7.34 16.15
C HIS A 160 -13.04 6.13 17.05
N ASP A 161 -14.13 6.18 17.80
CA ASP A 161 -14.48 5.22 18.85
C ASP A 161 -14.56 3.77 18.36
N LEU A 162 -15.09 3.53 17.15
CA LEU A 162 -15.18 2.19 16.56
C LEU A 162 -13.79 1.60 16.27
N ALA A 163 -12.87 2.41 15.75
CA ALA A 163 -11.49 2.00 15.52
C ALA A 163 -10.78 1.69 16.84
N LEU A 164 -10.91 2.58 17.83
CA LEU A 164 -10.35 2.37 19.17
C LEU A 164 -10.88 1.10 19.81
N SER A 165 -12.19 0.86 19.79
CA SER A 165 -12.83 -0.33 20.33
C SER A 165 -12.32 -1.60 19.66
N SER A 166 -12.28 -1.62 18.32
CA SER A 166 -11.81 -2.76 17.53
C SER A 166 -10.33 -3.03 17.77
N MET A 167 -9.50 -1.98 17.84
CA MET A 167 -8.08 -2.09 18.12
C MET A 167 -7.79 -2.55 19.55
N ARG A 168 -8.55 -2.09 20.56
CA ARG A 168 -8.46 -2.59 21.95
C ARG A 168 -8.84 -4.06 22.03
N THR A 169 -9.96 -4.46 21.40
CA THR A 169 -10.39 -5.85 21.35
C THR A 169 -9.32 -6.75 20.76
N TYR A 170 -8.76 -6.34 19.62
CA TYR A 170 -7.67 -7.07 19.01
C TYR A 170 -6.44 -7.16 19.92
N LEU A 171 -6.03 -6.05 20.50
CA LEU A 171 -4.83 -5.97 21.36
C LEU A 171 -4.93 -6.90 22.58
N LEU A 172 -6.09 -6.91 23.25
CA LEU A 172 -6.29 -7.63 24.52
C LEU A 172 -6.60 -9.12 24.32
N PHE A 173 -7.41 -9.46 23.33
CA PHE A 173 -7.94 -10.82 23.22
C PHE A 173 -7.35 -11.63 22.06
N ALA A 174 -6.98 -11.00 20.96
CA ALA A 174 -6.56 -11.71 19.77
C ALA A 174 -5.05 -11.69 19.54
N ARG A 175 -4.42 -10.54 19.76
CA ARG A 175 -2.99 -10.38 19.53
C ARG A 175 -2.13 -11.33 20.36
N PRO A 176 -2.37 -11.57 21.66
CA PRO A 176 -1.60 -12.53 22.44
C PRO A 176 -1.61 -13.94 21.84
N LEU A 177 -2.77 -14.38 21.31
CA LEU A 177 -2.91 -15.68 20.65
C LEU A 177 -2.10 -15.79 19.36
N LEU A 178 -1.90 -14.67 18.65
CA LEU A 178 -1.14 -14.63 17.40
C LEU A 178 0.36 -14.49 17.62
N VAL A 179 0.80 -13.67 18.57
CA VAL A 179 2.22 -13.46 18.91
C VAL A 179 2.80 -14.67 19.60
N LYS A 180 1.99 -15.34 20.42
CA LYS A 180 2.44 -16.43 21.31
C LYS A 180 3.56 -15.91 22.22
N ASP A 181 4.69 -16.61 22.30
CA ASP A 181 5.81 -16.25 23.14
C ASP A 181 6.86 -15.35 22.45
N LYS A 182 6.50 -14.75 21.32
CA LYS A 182 7.44 -13.92 20.56
C LYS A 182 7.35 -12.45 20.96
N GLU A 183 8.49 -11.80 21.10
CA GLU A 183 8.55 -10.35 21.18
C GLU A 183 8.34 -9.74 19.79
N CYS A 184 7.30 -8.98 19.64
CA CYS A 184 6.98 -8.29 18.38
C CYS A 184 6.51 -6.87 18.68
N PRO A 185 7.27 -5.83 18.29
CA PRO A 185 6.91 -4.44 18.59
C PRO A 185 5.79 -3.90 17.69
N TYR A 186 5.45 -4.60 16.60
CA TYR A 186 4.44 -4.16 15.66
C TYR A 186 3.03 -4.39 16.20
N PHE A 187 2.15 -3.43 15.93
CA PHE A 187 0.76 -3.51 16.36
C PHE A 187 0.04 -4.67 15.66
N PHE A 188 0.05 -4.69 14.32
CA PHE A 188 -0.58 -5.75 13.54
C PHE A 188 0.40 -6.89 13.25
N VAL A 189 0.04 -8.08 13.70
CA VAL A 189 0.86 -9.28 13.54
C VAL A 189 0.21 -10.33 12.65
N SER A 190 1.06 -11.11 11.98
CA SER A 190 0.64 -12.25 11.16
C SER A 190 0.26 -13.45 12.04
N THR A 191 -0.34 -14.47 11.44
CA THR A 191 -0.60 -15.76 12.13
C THR A 191 0.66 -16.50 12.59
N ARG A 192 1.83 -16.06 12.12
CA ARG A 192 3.15 -16.58 12.55
C ARG A 192 3.75 -15.79 13.72
N GLY A 193 3.06 -14.77 14.22
CA GLY A 193 3.52 -13.93 15.32
C GLY A 193 4.51 -12.83 14.95
N ASN A 194 4.83 -12.65 13.66
CA ASN A 194 5.71 -11.59 13.16
C ASN A 194 4.89 -10.42 12.62
N GLN A 195 5.55 -9.31 12.26
CA GLN A 195 4.91 -8.19 11.57
C GLN A 195 4.02 -8.68 10.42
N MET A 196 2.82 -8.14 10.32
CA MET A 196 1.94 -8.37 9.17
C MET A 196 2.39 -7.50 8.00
N GLY A 197 3.06 -8.12 7.02
CA GLY A 197 3.59 -7.41 5.84
C GLY A 197 2.49 -6.86 4.93
N THR A 198 2.86 -5.87 4.12
CA THR A 198 1.93 -5.18 3.21
C THR A 198 1.18 -6.10 2.24
N ASP A 199 1.82 -7.18 1.78
CA ASP A 199 1.18 -8.12 0.86
C ASP A 199 0.12 -8.99 1.57
N ALA A 200 0.38 -9.37 2.83
CA ALA A 200 -0.62 -10.06 3.66
C ALA A 200 -1.83 -9.14 3.94
N MET A 201 -1.59 -7.86 4.21
CA MET A 201 -2.65 -6.88 4.39
C MET A 201 -3.46 -6.67 3.10
N ARG A 202 -2.80 -6.56 1.94
CA ARG A 202 -3.49 -6.46 0.63
C ARG A 202 -4.32 -7.70 0.33
N LYS A 203 -3.79 -8.89 0.65
CA LYS A 203 -4.54 -10.15 0.48
C LYS A 203 -5.79 -10.17 1.36
N MET A 204 -5.64 -9.81 2.63
CA MET A 204 -6.76 -9.69 3.57
C MET A 204 -7.81 -8.70 3.06
N PHE A 205 -7.40 -7.51 2.60
CA PHE A 205 -8.31 -6.49 2.07
C PHE A 205 -9.10 -7.00 0.85
N LYS A 206 -8.44 -7.72 -0.08
CA LYS A 206 -9.14 -8.36 -1.22
C LYS A 206 -10.13 -9.43 -0.78
N GLN A 207 -9.80 -10.21 0.25
CA GLN A 207 -10.73 -11.19 0.82
C GLN A 207 -11.94 -10.51 1.45
N ALA A 208 -11.73 -9.40 2.15
CA ALA A 208 -12.81 -8.60 2.72
C ALA A 208 -13.72 -8.01 1.64
N LEU A 209 -13.17 -7.48 0.54
CA LEU A 209 -13.96 -7.01 -0.60
C LEU A 209 -14.83 -8.11 -1.20
N ALA A 210 -14.25 -9.29 -1.40
CA ALA A 210 -14.99 -10.44 -1.94
C ALA A 210 -16.14 -10.88 -1.00
N ALA A 211 -15.89 -10.90 0.30
CA ALA A 211 -16.90 -11.23 1.31
C ALA A 211 -18.02 -10.17 1.41
N ALA A 212 -17.68 -8.90 1.18
CA ALA A 212 -18.63 -7.79 1.14
C ALA A 212 -19.40 -7.70 -0.20
N GLY A 213 -19.10 -8.54 -1.19
CA GLY A 213 -19.68 -8.44 -2.54
C GLY A 213 -19.22 -7.23 -3.33
N LEU A 214 -18.05 -6.64 -2.99
CA LEU A 214 -17.52 -5.44 -3.60
C LEU A 214 -16.52 -5.74 -4.72
N PRO A 215 -16.38 -4.84 -5.71
CA PRO A 215 -15.44 -5.02 -6.82
C PRO A 215 -13.99 -5.18 -6.35
N SER A 216 -13.27 -6.16 -6.90
CA SER A 216 -11.84 -6.39 -6.61
C SER A 216 -10.91 -5.27 -7.11
N THR A 217 -11.43 -4.33 -7.89
CA THR A 217 -10.72 -3.14 -8.36
C THR A 217 -10.52 -2.10 -7.27
N ILE A 218 -11.31 -2.14 -6.20
CA ILE A 218 -11.18 -1.27 -5.02
C ILE A 218 -9.86 -1.59 -4.31
N THR A 219 -9.17 -0.54 -3.92
CA THR A 219 -7.86 -0.63 -3.26
C THR A 219 -7.91 0.05 -1.88
N PRO A 220 -6.97 -0.25 -0.97
CA PRO A 220 -6.84 0.52 0.27
C PRO A 220 -6.61 2.01 0.04
N HIS A 221 -6.15 2.40 -1.15
CA HIS A 221 -5.97 3.80 -1.51
C HIS A 221 -7.31 4.49 -1.78
N ASP A 222 -8.27 3.76 -2.37
CA ASP A 222 -9.62 4.28 -2.59
C ASP A 222 -10.35 4.47 -1.26
N LEU A 223 -10.17 3.55 -0.29
CA LEU A 223 -10.70 3.70 1.07
C LEU A 223 -10.14 4.96 1.77
N ARG A 224 -8.84 5.21 1.60
CA ARG A 224 -8.19 6.43 2.10
C ARG A 224 -8.74 7.71 1.42
N HIS A 225 -9.03 7.67 0.11
CA HIS A 225 -9.64 8.80 -0.58
C HIS A 225 -11.04 9.09 -0.08
N THR A 226 -11.83 8.05 0.21
CA THR A 226 -13.17 8.20 0.79
C THR A 226 -13.09 8.92 2.14
N PHE A 227 -12.20 8.49 3.04
CA PHE A 227 -11.97 9.18 4.33
C PHE A 227 -11.63 10.66 4.17
N ALA A 228 -10.91 11.05 3.13
CA ALA A 228 -10.49 12.44 2.94
C ALA A 228 -11.61 13.37 2.40
N THR A 229 -12.75 12.79 2.02
CA THR A 229 -13.90 13.50 1.42
C THR A 229 -15.16 13.45 2.28
N ASP A 230 -15.22 12.58 3.28
CA ASP A 230 -16.22 12.51 4.34
C ASP A 230 -15.87 13.48 5.50
#